data_e08abd607d66b12c07a005901a27dcd9
#
_entry.id   e08abd607d66b12c07a005901a27dcd9
#
_cell.length_a   1.000
_cell.length_b   1.000
_cell.length_c   1.000
_cell.angle_alpha   90.00
_cell.angle_beta   90.00
_cell.angle_gamma   90.00
#
_symmetry.space_group_name_H-M   'P 1'
#
loop_
_entity.id
_entity.type
_entity.pdbx_description
1 polymer ?
#
loop_
_entity_poly.entity_id
_entity_poly.type
_entity_poly.pdbx_seq_one_letter_code
_entity_poly.pdbx_strand_id
1 'polypeptide(L)'
;MSDCRIARPRPLTAAPLLAALGVALGASIASASASVFYDATLDLGLRDDARIFLNVTNEYFAPPPAVAVDLVQRCPDPVNDYTVILLLARASRRSPQEILRMRLDYLSWSDIMDRLNISPAVLFAGLDRDPGPPYGKAWGYWRKHPRGERFEIRDRDVAELAKLQVAAGYHHVKPYAIITERNRGITVEQYVSERNRARYSKDKSAKGESRGRGPEKSKGHDKPKGHGHPHDNL
;
A
#
# COMPACT_ATOMS: atom_id res chain seq x y z
N MET A 1 16.92 -71.31 18.88
CA MET A 1 17.25 -69.97 19.33
C MET A 1 18.19 -69.42 18.33
N SER A 2 17.66 -68.64 17.35
CA SER A 2 18.41 -68.12 16.23
C SER A 2 18.15 -66.61 16.15
N ASP A 3 19.18 -65.86 16.47
CA ASP A 3 19.20 -64.40 16.40
C ASP A 3 19.18 -63.91 14.96
N CYS A 4 18.09 -63.24 14.57
CA CYS A 4 17.97 -62.56 13.30
C CYS A 4 18.28 -61.08 13.47
N ARG A 5 19.52 -60.65 13.17
CA ARG A 5 19.94 -59.23 13.17
C ARG A 5 19.41 -58.58 11.90
N ILE A 6 18.46 -57.68 12.03
CA ILE A 6 17.96 -56.82 10.98
C ILE A 6 18.92 -55.63 10.81
N ALA A 7 19.52 -55.55 9.62
CA ALA A 7 20.38 -54.42 9.21
C ALA A 7 19.58 -53.16 9.01
N ARG A 8 19.98 -52.04 9.61
CA ARG A 8 19.41 -50.71 9.42
C ARG A 8 19.93 -50.11 8.11
N PRO A 9 19.08 -49.52 7.24
CA PRO A 9 19.55 -48.79 6.08
C PRO A 9 20.10 -47.41 6.49
N ARG A 10 21.20 -47.03 5.84
CA ARG A 10 21.88 -45.74 5.97
C ARG A 10 21.01 -44.64 5.32
N PRO A 11 20.91 -43.41 5.90
CA PRO A 11 20.25 -42.30 5.25
C PRO A 11 21.12 -41.75 4.11
N LEU A 12 20.56 -41.67 2.93
CA LEU A 12 21.10 -40.95 1.78
C LEU A 12 20.95 -39.44 2.04
N THR A 13 22.06 -38.75 2.18
CA THR A 13 22.13 -37.29 2.19
C THR A 13 21.88 -36.75 0.80
N ALA A 14 20.65 -36.27 0.54
CA ALA A 14 20.35 -35.46 -0.63
C ALA A 14 20.65 -34.00 -0.33
N ALA A 15 21.59 -33.42 -1.08
CA ALA A 15 21.93 -32.01 -1.01
C ALA A 15 20.80 -31.10 -1.51
N PRO A 16 20.57 -29.92 -0.88
CA PRO A 16 19.60 -28.95 -1.39
C PRO A 16 20.28 -28.03 -2.41
N LEU A 17 20.03 -28.26 -3.66
CA LEU A 17 20.39 -27.35 -4.77
C LEU A 17 19.11 -27.02 -5.52
N LEU A 18 18.28 -26.08 -5.01
CA LEU A 18 17.20 -25.42 -5.76
C LEU A 18 16.49 -24.37 -4.85
N ALA A 19 17.18 -23.30 -4.48
CA ALA A 19 16.56 -22.19 -3.77
C ALA A 19 16.99 -20.78 -4.24
N ALA A 20 17.58 -20.64 -5.43
CA ALA A 20 18.08 -19.35 -5.89
C ALA A 20 17.35 -18.72 -7.10
N LEU A 21 16.32 -19.37 -7.66
CA LEU A 21 15.65 -18.87 -8.88
C LEU A 21 14.28 -18.22 -8.65
N GLY A 22 13.75 -18.20 -7.42
CA GLY A 22 12.39 -17.72 -7.13
C GLY A 22 12.24 -16.23 -6.85
N VAL A 23 13.31 -15.53 -6.47
CA VAL A 23 13.20 -14.14 -5.97
C VAL A 23 13.24 -13.10 -7.10
N ALA A 24 13.90 -13.39 -8.23
CA ALA A 24 14.00 -12.43 -9.32
C ALA A 24 12.71 -12.30 -10.18
N LEU A 25 11.89 -13.36 -10.26
CA LEU A 25 10.66 -13.33 -11.06
C LEU A 25 9.52 -12.56 -10.37
N GLY A 26 9.47 -12.56 -9.04
CA GLY A 26 8.41 -11.90 -8.28
C GLY A 26 8.45 -10.37 -8.37
N ALA A 27 9.65 -9.78 -8.38
CA ALA A 27 9.82 -8.34 -8.46
C ALA A 27 9.45 -7.76 -9.84
N SER A 28 9.71 -8.50 -10.92
CA SER A 28 9.39 -8.07 -12.29
C SER A 28 7.88 -8.11 -12.56
N ILE A 29 7.17 -9.09 -12.04
CA ILE A 29 5.71 -9.21 -12.21
C ILE A 29 4.99 -8.10 -11.43
N ALA A 30 5.42 -7.79 -10.21
CA ALA A 30 4.83 -6.74 -9.39
C ALA A 30 5.00 -5.35 -10.03
N SER A 31 6.14 -5.06 -10.64
CA SER A 31 6.39 -3.79 -11.32
C SER A 31 5.55 -3.61 -12.59
N ALA A 32 5.40 -4.66 -13.39
CA ALA A 32 4.55 -4.65 -14.58
C ALA A 32 3.07 -4.49 -14.22
N SER A 33 2.62 -5.09 -13.12
CA SER A 33 1.24 -4.98 -12.63
C SER A 33 0.89 -3.58 -12.14
N ALA A 34 1.82 -2.92 -11.46
CA ALA A 34 1.63 -1.56 -10.98
C ALA A 34 1.55 -0.55 -12.14
N SER A 35 2.33 -0.74 -13.21
CA SER A 35 2.27 0.14 -14.38
C SER A 35 0.94 0.02 -15.13
N VAL A 36 0.43 -1.19 -15.34
CA VAL A 36 -0.85 -1.42 -16.02
C VAL A 36 -2.03 -0.78 -15.28
N PHE A 37 -2.06 -0.88 -13.95
CA PHE A 37 -3.11 -0.21 -13.17
C PHE A 37 -2.96 1.31 -13.20
N TYR A 38 -1.73 1.83 -13.12
CA TYR A 38 -1.47 3.25 -13.22
C TYR A 38 -1.94 3.82 -14.58
N ASP A 39 -1.63 3.13 -15.67
CA ASP A 39 -2.07 3.52 -17.01
C ASP A 39 -3.61 3.53 -17.11
N ALA A 40 -4.28 2.50 -16.58
CA ALA A 40 -5.74 2.45 -16.53
C ALA A 40 -6.36 3.63 -15.75
N THR A 41 -5.66 4.16 -14.73
CA THR A 41 -6.14 5.34 -13.97
C THR A 41 -5.89 6.68 -14.69
N LEU A 42 -4.94 6.73 -15.64
CA LEU A 42 -4.71 7.93 -16.45
C LEU A 42 -5.90 8.25 -17.35
N ASP A 43 -6.53 7.23 -17.90
CA ASP A 43 -7.66 7.37 -18.84
C ASP A 43 -8.94 7.87 -18.17
N LEU A 44 -9.00 7.88 -16.82
CA LEU A 44 -10.18 8.31 -16.08
C LEU A 44 -10.31 9.83 -15.92
N GLY A 45 -9.35 10.61 -16.35
CA GLY A 45 -9.39 12.08 -16.23
C GLY A 45 -9.39 12.60 -14.78
N LEU A 46 -8.91 11.79 -13.82
CA LEU A 46 -8.91 12.12 -12.40
C LEU A 46 -7.81 13.15 -12.07
N ARG A 47 -8.05 13.93 -11.01
CA ARG A 47 -7.01 14.77 -10.42
C ARG A 47 -5.86 13.92 -9.88
N ASP A 48 -4.66 14.49 -9.82
CA ASP A 48 -3.46 13.79 -9.39
C ASP A 48 -3.56 13.19 -7.98
N ASP A 49 -4.16 13.90 -7.04
CA ASP A 49 -4.36 13.42 -5.66
C ASP A 49 -5.28 12.18 -5.60
N ALA A 50 -6.37 12.18 -6.38
CA ALA A 50 -7.28 11.06 -6.50
C ALA A 50 -6.60 9.84 -7.15
N ARG A 51 -5.84 10.07 -8.22
CA ARG A 51 -5.09 9.00 -8.90
C ARG A 51 -4.02 8.39 -7.99
N ILE A 52 -3.26 9.22 -7.27
CA ILE A 52 -2.27 8.74 -6.30
C ILE A 52 -2.95 7.92 -5.22
N PHE A 53 -4.11 8.39 -4.73
CA PHE A 53 -4.88 7.65 -3.73
C PHE A 53 -5.35 6.28 -4.24
N LEU A 54 -5.84 6.18 -5.48
CA LEU A 54 -6.22 4.91 -6.10
C LEU A 54 -5.02 3.95 -6.19
N ASN A 55 -3.85 4.44 -6.61
CA ASN A 55 -2.64 3.62 -6.66
C ASN A 55 -2.23 3.13 -5.26
N VAL A 56 -2.29 3.97 -4.24
CA VAL A 56 -2.05 3.58 -2.84
C VAL A 56 -3.07 2.53 -2.38
N THR A 57 -4.33 2.69 -2.73
CA THR A 57 -5.36 1.70 -2.42
C THR A 57 -5.06 0.35 -3.09
N ASN A 58 -4.66 0.39 -4.36
CA ASN A 58 -4.26 -0.80 -5.11
C ASN A 58 -3.03 -1.50 -4.47
N GLU A 59 -2.01 -0.75 -4.09
CA GLU A 59 -0.84 -1.28 -3.37
C GLU A 59 -1.22 -1.89 -2.01
N TYR A 60 -2.09 -1.23 -1.25
CA TYR A 60 -2.50 -1.66 0.08
C TYR A 60 -3.28 -2.97 0.08
N PHE A 61 -4.15 -3.16 -0.90
CA PHE A 61 -4.96 -4.39 -1.01
C PHE A 61 -4.31 -5.45 -1.87
N ALA A 62 -3.45 -5.06 -2.81
CA ALA A 62 -2.74 -5.91 -3.76
C ALA A 62 -3.67 -6.93 -4.49
N PRO A 63 -4.79 -6.49 -5.09
CA PRO A 63 -5.64 -7.38 -5.86
C PRO A 63 -4.91 -7.88 -7.12
N PRO A 64 -5.30 -9.02 -7.71
CA PRO A 64 -4.76 -9.43 -9.00
C PRO A 64 -4.89 -8.32 -10.06
N PRO A 65 -3.88 -8.07 -10.92
CA PRO A 65 -3.86 -6.92 -11.83
C PRO A 65 -5.09 -6.82 -12.75
N ALA A 66 -5.53 -7.93 -13.32
CA ALA A 66 -6.71 -7.96 -14.17
C ALA A 66 -8.00 -7.58 -13.39
N VAL A 67 -8.07 -7.97 -12.11
CA VAL A 67 -9.19 -7.59 -11.21
C VAL A 67 -9.13 -6.10 -10.91
N ALA A 68 -7.96 -5.56 -10.62
CA ALA A 68 -7.77 -4.14 -10.31
C ALA A 68 -8.24 -3.26 -11.48
N VAL A 69 -7.83 -3.58 -12.70
CA VAL A 69 -8.20 -2.85 -13.92
C VAL A 69 -9.71 -2.97 -14.19
N ASP A 70 -10.27 -4.19 -14.15
CA ASP A 70 -11.71 -4.40 -14.35
C ASP A 70 -12.54 -3.59 -13.35
N LEU A 71 -12.15 -3.59 -12.08
CA LEU A 71 -12.86 -2.83 -11.04
C LEU A 71 -12.81 -1.32 -11.31
N VAL A 72 -11.62 -0.75 -11.51
CA VAL A 72 -11.48 0.70 -11.62
C VAL A 72 -12.17 1.26 -12.87
N GLN A 73 -12.23 0.49 -13.95
CA GLN A 73 -12.91 0.87 -15.19
C GLN A 73 -14.43 0.77 -15.11
N ARG A 74 -14.96 -0.15 -14.29
CA ARG A 74 -16.40 -0.41 -14.18
C ARG A 74 -17.07 0.24 -12.99
N CYS A 75 -16.31 0.74 -12.02
CA CYS A 75 -16.88 1.46 -10.88
C CYS A 75 -17.59 2.73 -11.33
N PRO A 76 -18.84 2.97 -10.90
CA PRO A 76 -19.56 4.22 -11.18
C PRO A 76 -18.83 5.47 -10.67
N ASP A 77 -18.21 5.35 -9.49
CA ASP A 77 -17.33 6.37 -8.90
C ASP A 77 -16.00 5.70 -8.50
N PRO A 78 -15.00 5.67 -9.40
CA PRO A 78 -13.77 4.93 -9.16
C PRO A 78 -13.07 5.30 -7.86
N VAL A 79 -13.01 6.58 -7.48
CA VAL A 79 -12.29 7.04 -6.27
C VAL A 79 -12.94 6.54 -4.99
N ASN A 80 -14.27 6.53 -4.95
CA ASN A 80 -15.03 6.11 -3.78
C ASN A 80 -15.31 4.61 -3.80
N ASP A 81 -15.85 4.09 -4.89
CA ASP A 81 -16.36 2.72 -4.95
C ASP A 81 -15.23 1.68 -4.94
N TYR A 82 -14.12 1.90 -5.67
CA TYR A 82 -12.97 0.98 -5.69
C TYR A 82 -12.44 0.69 -4.27
N THR A 83 -12.30 1.75 -3.47
CA THR A 83 -11.80 1.65 -2.09
C THR A 83 -12.75 0.84 -1.20
N VAL A 84 -14.05 1.11 -1.29
CA VAL A 84 -15.07 0.39 -0.51
C VAL A 84 -15.15 -1.07 -0.93
N ILE A 85 -15.17 -1.35 -2.25
CA ILE A 85 -15.21 -2.71 -2.78
C ILE A 85 -14.07 -3.55 -2.23
N LEU A 86 -12.83 -3.06 -2.28
CA LEU A 86 -11.66 -3.80 -1.79
C LEU A 86 -11.67 -3.98 -0.27
N LEU A 87 -12.13 -2.96 0.48
CA LEU A 87 -12.28 -3.06 1.93
C LEU A 87 -13.31 -4.13 2.32
N LEU A 88 -14.48 -4.12 1.69
CA LEU A 88 -15.54 -5.09 1.95
C LEU A 88 -15.17 -6.50 1.47
N ALA A 89 -14.46 -6.62 0.34
CA ALA A 89 -13.93 -7.89 -0.14
C ALA A 89 -12.98 -8.53 0.88
N ARG A 90 -12.06 -7.75 1.44
CA ARG A 90 -11.16 -8.20 2.52
C ARG A 90 -11.93 -8.61 3.77
N ALA A 91 -12.92 -7.82 4.17
CA ALA A 91 -13.71 -8.07 5.39
C ALA A 91 -14.62 -9.30 5.26
N SER A 92 -15.25 -9.51 4.10
CA SER A 92 -16.18 -10.62 3.85
C SER A 92 -15.52 -11.89 3.32
N ARG A 93 -14.27 -11.79 2.85
CA ARG A 93 -13.57 -12.84 2.08
C ARG A 93 -14.30 -13.23 0.79
N ARG A 94 -15.08 -12.31 0.22
CA ARG A 94 -15.74 -12.46 -1.08
C ARG A 94 -14.91 -11.84 -2.20
N SER A 95 -15.21 -12.23 -3.44
CA SER A 95 -14.52 -11.62 -4.57
C SER A 95 -14.93 -10.17 -4.75
N PRO A 96 -13.99 -9.27 -5.11
CA PRO A 96 -14.30 -7.88 -5.40
C PRO A 96 -15.35 -7.72 -6.52
N GLN A 97 -15.35 -8.60 -7.49
CA GLN A 97 -16.33 -8.58 -8.60
C GLN A 97 -17.77 -8.90 -8.15
N GLU A 98 -17.93 -9.75 -7.11
CA GLU A 98 -19.25 -10.00 -6.52
C GLU A 98 -19.80 -8.71 -5.88
N ILE A 99 -18.96 -7.96 -5.18
CA ILE A 99 -19.35 -6.71 -4.55
C ILE A 99 -19.61 -5.62 -5.59
N LEU A 100 -18.77 -5.54 -6.64
CA LEU A 100 -19.02 -4.63 -7.76
C LEU A 100 -20.37 -4.89 -8.41
N ARG A 101 -20.74 -6.18 -8.65
CA ARG A 101 -22.06 -6.49 -9.20
C ARG A 101 -23.19 -5.99 -8.34
N MET A 102 -23.14 -6.20 -7.02
CA MET A 102 -24.14 -5.66 -6.11
C MET A 102 -24.22 -4.12 -6.19
N ARG A 103 -23.09 -3.45 -6.34
CA ARG A 103 -23.04 -2.00 -6.52
C ARG A 103 -23.65 -1.55 -7.85
N LEU A 104 -23.38 -2.27 -8.93
CA LEU A 104 -23.97 -2.03 -10.26
C LEU A 104 -25.49 -2.30 -10.28
N ASP A 105 -25.98 -3.18 -9.41
CA ASP A 105 -27.41 -3.41 -9.16
C ASP A 105 -28.01 -2.33 -8.24
N TYR A 106 -27.34 -1.19 -8.07
CA TYR A 106 -27.77 -0.02 -7.31
C TYR A 106 -28.00 -0.26 -5.82
N LEU A 107 -27.42 -1.31 -5.21
CA LEU A 107 -27.49 -1.47 -3.76
C LEU A 107 -26.63 -0.40 -3.06
N SER A 108 -27.15 0.11 -1.94
CA SER A 108 -26.36 0.97 -1.05
C SER A 108 -25.23 0.17 -0.39
N TRP A 109 -24.20 0.85 0.08
CA TRP A 109 -23.13 0.19 0.83
C TRP A 109 -23.64 -0.47 2.11
N SER A 110 -24.64 0.12 2.77
CA SER A 110 -25.29 -0.50 3.93
C SER A 110 -25.98 -1.81 3.57
N ASP A 111 -26.75 -1.85 2.45
CA ASP A 111 -27.40 -3.09 2.01
C ASP A 111 -26.39 -4.17 1.62
N ILE A 112 -25.27 -3.77 0.99
CA ILE A 112 -24.19 -4.72 0.64
C ILE A 112 -23.54 -5.27 1.91
N MET A 113 -23.24 -4.43 2.89
CA MET A 113 -22.67 -4.86 4.17
C MET A 113 -23.61 -5.82 4.90
N ASP A 114 -24.91 -5.53 4.94
CA ASP A 114 -25.92 -6.42 5.53
C ASP A 114 -25.99 -7.77 4.83
N ARG A 115 -26.03 -7.78 3.48
CA ARG A 115 -26.05 -9.02 2.69
C ARG A 115 -24.80 -9.88 2.89
N LEU A 116 -23.66 -9.24 3.10
CA LEU A 116 -22.38 -9.92 3.33
C LEU A 116 -22.12 -10.22 4.81
N ASN A 117 -23.05 -9.84 5.70
CA ASN A 117 -22.93 -9.96 7.16
C ASN A 117 -21.64 -9.30 7.67
N ILE A 118 -21.31 -8.12 7.13
CA ILE A 118 -20.15 -7.32 7.53
C ILE A 118 -20.55 -6.36 8.64
N SER A 119 -19.90 -6.47 9.78
CA SER A 119 -20.10 -5.49 10.86
C SER A 119 -19.59 -4.10 10.45
N PRO A 120 -20.38 -3.03 10.70
CA PRO A 120 -19.92 -1.66 10.50
C PRO A 120 -18.64 -1.31 11.26
N ALA A 121 -18.27 -2.06 12.27
CA ALA A 121 -17.02 -1.89 13.03
C ALA A 121 -15.77 -1.82 12.14
N VAL A 122 -15.78 -2.44 10.95
CA VAL A 122 -14.67 -2.38 10.00
C VAL A 122 -14.39 -0.95 9.52
N LEU A 123 -15.42 -0.10 9.44
CA LEU A 123 -15.31 1.30 9.05
C LEU A 123 -14.78 2.19 10.17
N PHE A 124 -14.98 1.77 11.43
CA PHE A 124 -14.65 2.55 12.62
C PHE A 124 -13.42 2.04 13.37
N ALA A 125 -12.64 1.17 12.74
CA ALA A 125 -11.43 0.64 13.36
C ALA A 125 -10.47 1.77 13.79
N GLY A 126 -10.00 1.71 15.04
CA GLY A 126 -9.11 2.73 15.61
C GLY A 126 -9.79 4.07 15.97
N LEU A 127 -11.13 4.16 15.88
CA LEU A 127 -11.91 5.31 16.35
C LEU A 127 -12.52 4.97 17.70
N ASP A 128 -11.92 5.47 18.78
CA ASP A 128 -12.34 5.23 20.18
C ASP A 128 -13.18 6.36 20.78
N ARG A 129 -13.20 7.53 20.14
CA ARG A 129 -13.95 8.72 20.52
C ARG A 129 -14.59 9.38 19.30
N ASP A 130 -15.43 10.40 19.51
CA ASP A 130 -16.06 11.12 18.42
C ASP A 130 -15.00 11.75 17.49
N PRO A 131 -14.97 11.34 16.21
CA PRO A 131 -14.00 11.85 15.23
C PRO A 131 -14.37 13.25 14.72
N GLY A 132 -15.54 13.80 15.06
CA GLY A 132 -16.05 15.04 14.49
C GLY A 132 -16.46 14.94 13.01
N PRO A 133 -16.85 16.06 12.38
CA PRO A 133 -17.22 16.08 10.97
C PRO A 133 -16.06 15.63 10.05
N PRO A 134 -16.36 14.92 8.94
CA PRO A 134 -17.67 14.49 8.48
C PRO A 134 -18.14 13.17 9.12
N TYR A 135 -17.34 12.54 9.95
CA TYR A 135 -17.52 11.16 10.43
C TYR A 135 -18.43 11.04 11.67
N GLY A 136 -18.57 12.13 12.45
CA GLY A 136 -19.18 12.10 13.77
C GLY A 136 -20.64 11.64 13.79
N LYS A 137 -21.44 11.96 12.75
CA LYS A 137 -22.83 11.50 12.67
C LYS A 137 -22.91 9.98 12.51
N ALA A 138 -22.12 9.41 11.60
CA ALA A 138 -22.06 7.98 11.38
C ALA A 138 -21.50 7.23 12.60
N TRP A 139 -20.45 7.77 13.21
CA TRP A 139 -19.87 7.23 14.44
C TRP A 139 -20.83 7.26 15.61
N GLY A 140 -21.51 8.39 15.83
CA GLY A 140 -22.51 8.53 16.89
C GLY A 140 -23.68 7.58 16.72
N TYR A 141 -24.16 7.37 15.49
CA TYR A 141 -25.19 6.38 15.19
C TYR A 141 -24.70 4.98 15.51
N TRP A 142 -23.51 4.57 15.00
CA TRP A 142 -22.92 3.25 15.26
C TRP A 142 -22.71 2.98 16.75
N ARG A 143 -22.26 3.97 17.53
CA ARG A 143 -22.06 3.83 18.98
C ARG A 143 -23.33 3.57 19.75
N LYS A 144 -24.46 4.07 19.28
CA LYS A 144 -25.78 3.83 19.89
C LYS A 144 -26.39 2.49 19.51
N HIS A 145 -26.02 1.94 18.34
CA HIS A 145 -26.59 0.72 17.75
C HIS A 145 -25.49 -0.32 17.42
N PRO A 146 -24.65 -0.73 18.39
CA PRO A 146 -23.46 -1.55 18.08
C PRO A 146 -23.75 -3.01 17.73
N ARG A 147 -24.99 -3.48 17.94
CA ARG A 147 -25.33 -4.91 17.81
C ARG A 147 -26.64 -5.11 17.06
N GLY A 148 -26.54 -5.53 15.80
CA GLY A 148 -27.61 -6.28 15.11
C GLY A 148 -28.83 -5.50 14.64
N GLU A 149 -28.93 -4.21 14.86
CA GLU A 149 -29.91 -3.37 14.18
C GLU A 149 -29.42 -3.01 12.79
N ARG A 150 -30.31 -2.93 11.82
CA ARG A 150 -29.98 -2.49 10.47
C ARG A 150 -29.26 -1.15 10.54
N PHE A 151 -28.00 -1.15 10.17
CA PHE A 151 -27.15 0.02 10.20
C PHE A 151 -27.27 0.79 8.88
N GLU A 152 -28.00 1.89 8.92
CA GLU A 152 -28.17 2.75 7.74
C GLU A 152 -27.18 3.92 7.82
N ILE A 153 -26.20 3.91 6.92
CA ILE A 153 -25.22 4.98 6.76
C ILE A 153 -25.19 5.39 5.28
N ARG A 154 -25.02 6.67 5.03
CA ARG A 154 -24.99 7.17 3.65
C ARG A 154 -23.76 6.66 2.93
N ASP A 155 -23.90 6.31 1.66
CA ASP A 155 -22.81 5.81 0.80
C ASP A 155 -21.57 6.70 0.85
N ARG A 156 -21.76 8.02 0.84
CA ARG A 156 -20.66 8.98 0.98
C ARG A 156 -19.89 8.82 2.29
N ASP A 157 -20.58 8.59 3.39
CA ASP A 157 -19.95 8.44 4.71
C ASP A 157 -19.19 7.11 4.79
N VAL A 158 -19.71 6.05 4.17
CA VAL A 158 -18.99 4.77 4.02
C VAL A 158 -17.71 4.96 3.22
N ALA A 159 -17.78 5.65 2.08
CA ALA A 159 -16.62 5.90 1.23
C ALA A 159 -15.55 6.72 1.97
N GLU A 160 -15.94 7.79 2.67
CA GLU A 160 -15.00 8.62 3.43
C GLU A 160 -14.34 7.84 4.58
N LEU A 161 -15.10 6.98 5.29
CA LEU A 161 -14.55 6.12 6.33
C LEU A 161 -13.63 5.05 5.74
N ALA A 162 -13.98 4.44 4.61
CA ALA A 162 -13.13 3.47 3.92
C ALA A 162 -11.80 4.10 3.49
N LYS A 163 -11.83 5.30 2.90
CA LYS A 163 -10.63 6.06 2.54
C LYS A 163 -9.75 6.35 3.76
N LEU A 164 -10.36 6.75 4.88
CA LEU A 164 -9.65 6.97 6.13
C LEU A 164 -8.94 5.70 6.62
N GLN A 165 -9.61 4.54 6.58
CA GLN A 165 -9.02 3.27 7.00
C GLN A 165 -7.86 2.84 6.11
N VAL A 166 -7.99 2.99 4.80
CA VAL A 166 -6.92 2.68 3.84
C VAL A 166 -5.71 3.59 4.06
N ALA A 167 -5.92 4.90 4.15
CA ALA A 167 -4.84 5.85 4.37
C ALA A 167 -4.11 5.62 5.71
N ALA A 168 -4.86 5.35 6.79
CA ALA A 168 -4.31 5.05 8.10
C ALA A 168 -3.49 3.74 8.08
N GLY A 169 -4.03 2.69 7.47
CA GLY A 169 -3.36 1.39 7.35
C GLY A 169 -2.10 1.46 6.48
N TYR A 170 -2.17 2.10 5.31
CA TYR A 170 -1.04 2.22 4.39
C TYR A 170 0.13 3.02 4.97
N HIS A 171 -0.16 4.14 5.64
CA HIS A 171 0.88 4.99 6.24
C HIS A 171 1.25 4.59 7.66
N HIS A 172 0.63 3.54 8.23
CA HIS A 172 0.86 3.08 9.60
C HIS A 172 0.66 4.20 10.64
N VAL A 173 -0.39 4.99 10.48
CA VAL A 173 -0.74 6.09 11.40
C VAL A 173 -2.10 5.85 12.04
N LYS A 174 -2.33 6.49 13.19
CA LYS A 174 -3.67 6.48 13.80
C LYS A 174 -4.64 7.29 12.95
N PRO A 175 -5.92 6.86 12.78
CA PRO A 175 -6.91 7.60 11.99
C PRO A 175 -7.06 9.06 12.40
N TYR A 176 -6.91 9.38 13.69
CA TYR A 176 -6.99 10.75 14.20
C TYR A 176 -5.90 11.70 13.66
N ALA A 177 -4.74 11.19 13.26
CA ALA A 177 -3.74 12.02 12.62
C ALA A 177 -4.24 12.57 11.27
N ILE A 178 -4.96 11.74 10.50
CA ILE A 178 -5.56 12.14 9.23
C ILE A 178 -6.77 13.06 9.47
N ILE A 179 -7.61 12.73 10.46
CA ILE A 179 -8.76 13.56 10.84
C ILE A 179 -8.33 14.98 11.24
N THR A 180 -7.19 15.11 11.92
CA THR A 180 -6.65 16.42 12.28
C THR A 180 -6.32 17.27 11.03
N GLU A 181 -5.71 16.67 10.00
CA GLU A 181 -5.45 17.38 8.74
C GLU A 181 -6.74 17.67 7.97
N ARG A 182 -7.71 16.76 8.02
CA ARG A 182 -9.01 16.98 7.40
C ARG A 182 -9.77 18.16 8.04
N ASN A 183 -9.65 18.36 9.32
CA ASN A 183 -10.23 19.52 10.03
C ASN A 183 -9.55 20.85 9.63
N ARG A 184 -8.36 20.78 9.01
CA ARG A 184 -7.66 21.91 8.38
C ARG A 184 -8.05 22.11 6.91
N GLY A 185 -8.98 21.33 6.38
CA GLY A 185 -9.44 21.41 5.00
C GLY A 185 -8.71 20.48 4.01
N ILE A 186 -7.77 19.65 4.46
CA ILE A 186 -7.02 18.72 3.61
C ILE A 186 -7.83 17.44 3.43
N THR A 187 -8.12 17.03 2.19
CA THR A 187 -8.83 15.77 1.94
C THR A 187 -7.93 14.55 2.22
N VAL A 188 -8.54 13.35 2.34
CA VAL A 188 -7.75 12.11 2.55
C VAL A 188 -6.83 11.85 1.36
N GLU A 189 -7.31 12.10 0.14
CA GLU A 189 -6.53 11.96 -1.10
C GLU A 189 -5.33 12.92 -1.13
N GLN A 190 -5.54 14.19 -0.76
CA GLN A 190 -4.46 15.18 -0.64
C GLN A 190 -3.43 14.77 0.41
N TYR A 191 -3.89 14.34 1.59
CA TYR A 191 -3.00 13.84 2.65
C TYR A 191 -2.09 12.70 2.16
N VAL A 192 -2.67 11.72 1.48
CA VAL A 192 -1.93 10.58 0.92
C VAL A 192 -0.94 11.03 -0.15
N SER A 193 -1.38 11.93 -1.05
CA SER A 193 -0.54 12.48 -2.13
C SER A 193 0.68 13.23 -1.58
N GLU A 194 0.50 14.09 -0.59
CA GLU A 194 1.58 14.86 0.03
C GLU A 194 2.59 13.95 0.73
N ARG A 195 2.12 12.96 1.50
CA ARG A 195 3.01 12.01 2.17
C ARG A 195 3.80 11.14 1.19
N ASN A 196 3.19 10.71 0.10
CA ASN A 196 3.90 9.97 -0.93
C ASN A 196 4.96 10.83 -1.62
N ARG A 197 4.65 12.06 -2.00
CA ARG A 197 5.64 12.99 -2.58
C ARG A 197 6.83 13.20 -1.64
N ALA A 198 6.59 13.37 -0.35
CA ALA A 198 7.64 13.51 0.66
C ALA A 198 8.52 12.25 0.77
N ARG A 199 7.94 11.06 0.65
CA ARG A 199 8.69 9.79 0.61
C ARG A 199 9.62 9.71 -0.59
N TYR A 200 9.09 9.96 -1.81
CA TYR A 200 9.88 9.92 -3.05
C TYR A 200 11.03 10.95 -3.05
N SER A 201 10.81 12.13 -2.46
CA SER A 201 11.85 13.15 -2.35
C SER A 201 13.00 12.70 -1.44
N LYS A 202 12.71 12.07 -0.31
CA LYS A 202 13.72 11.52 0.62
C LYS A 202 14.51 10.39 -0.01
N ASP A 203 13.84 9.48 -0.73
CA ASP A 203 14.51 8.35 -1.39
C ASP A 203 15.47 8.82 -2.50
N LYS A 204 15.10 9.86 -3.24
CA LYS A 204 16.00 10.48 -4.24
C LYS A 204 17.21 11.12 -3.59
N SER A 205 17.05 11.84 -2.48
CA SER A 205 18.16 12.45 -1.74
C SER A 205 19.12 11.40 -1.19
N ALA A 206 18.60 10.33 -0.58
CA ALA A 206 19.42 9.23 -0.05
C ALA A 206 20.20 8.47 -1.16
N LYS A 207 19.60 8.28 -2.35
CA LYS A 207 20.29 7.68 -3.51
C LYS A 207 21.32 8.61 -4.14
N GLY A 208 21.13 9.93 -4.06
CA GLY A 208 22.08 10.94 -4.55
C GLY A 208 23.35 10.97 -3.71
N GLU A 209 23.24 10.90 -2.39
CA GLU A 209 24.40 10.89 -1.48
C GLU A 209 25.23 9.63 -1.57
N SER A 210 24.63 8.47 -1.84
CA SER A 210 25.40 7.20 -1.98
C SER A 210 26.21 7.12 -3.28
N ARG A 211 25.90 7.93 -4.29
CA ARG A 211 26.66 7.97 -5.57
C ARG A 211 27.79 8.99 -5.56
N GLY A 212 27.88 9.88 -4.57
CA GLY A 212 28.89 10.94 -4.47
C GLY A 212 30.18 10.55 -3.75
N ARG A 213 30.25 9.43 -3.05
CA ARG A 213 31.48 8.93 -2.41
C ARG A 213 32.15 7.87 -3.28
N GLY A 214 32.70 8.31 -4.41
CA GLY A 214 33.77 7.56 -5.08
C GLY A 214 35.03 7.59 -4.21
N PRO A 215 35.88 6.52 -4.23
CA PRO A 215 37.09 6.49 -3.42
C PRO A 215 37.98 7.66 -3.80
N GLU A 216 38.26 8.52 -2.82
CA GLU A 216 39.21 9.62 -2.92
C GLU A 216 40.57 9.02 -3.26
N LYS A 217 41.03 9.20 -4.52
CA LYS A 217 42.36 8.82 -4.94
C LYS A 217 43.36 9.64 -4.13
N SER A 218 44.01 8.99 -3.17
CA SER A 218 45.18 9.54 -2.48
C SER A 218 46.25 9.93 -3.52
N LYS A 219 46.45 11.21 -3.73
CA LYS A 219 47.57 11.75 -4.49
C LYS A 219 48.84 11.46 -3.70
N GLY A 220 49.61 10.47 -4.19
CA GLY A 220 50.95 10.21 -3.73
C GLY A 220 51.81 11.49 -3.86
N HIS A 221 52.41 11.90 -2.76
CA HIS A 221 53.48 12.88 -2.74
C HIS A 221 54.73 12.22 -3.26
N ASP A 222 55.05 12.45 -4.53
CA ASP A 222 56.42 12.23 -5.03
C ASP A 222 57.28 13.43 -4.70
N LYS A 223 58.26 13.22 -3.81
CA LYS A 223 59.35 14.14 -3.52
C LYS A 223 60.39 14.03 -4.66
N PRO A 224 60.81 15.14 -5.29
CA PRO A 224 62.05 15.12 -6.09
C PRO A 224 63.27 15.20 -5.17
N LYS A 225 64.12 14.18 -5.23
CA LYS A 225 65.46 14.20 -4.68
C LYS A 225 66.33 15.12 -5.54
N GLY A 226 67.01 16.04 -4.85
CA GLY A 226 68.07 16.85 -5.44
C GLY A 226 69.35 16.10 -5.64
N HIS A 227 70.16 16.58 -6.55
CA HIS A 227 71.62 16.53 -6.67
C HIS A 227 71.91 17.61 -7.72
N GLY A 228 72.86 18.47 -7.60
CA GLY A 228 74.07 18.56 -6.89
C GLY A 228 74.91 19.56 -7.70
N HIS A 229 75.61 20.33 -7.02
CA HIS A 229 76.76 21.16 -7.32
C HIS A 229 77.61 20.87 -8.59
N PRO A 230 78.61 21.72 -8.88
CA PRO A 230 78.84 23.17 -8.80
C PRO A 230 79.68 23.65 -10.04
N HIS A 231 80.32 24.78 -9.87
CA HIS A 231 81.43 25.44 -10.59
C HIS A 231 81.03 26.49 -11.61
N ASP A 232 81.40 27.62 -11.32
CA ASP A 232 82.65 28.41 -11.38
C ASP A 232 82.67 29.42 -12.54
N ASN A 233 83.11 30.58 -12.16
CA ASN A 233 83.91 31.56 -12.87
C ASN A 233 83.26 32.60 -13.78
N LEU A 234 83.48 33.71 -13.31
CA LEU A 234 83.96 35.04 -13.76
C LEU A 234 82.94 36.12 -13.60
#